data_9f3d9f15eaa4bac0e3e1bb2185e3cec6
#
_entry.id   9f3d9f15eaa4bac0e3e1bb2185e3cec6
#
_cell.length_a   1.000
_cell.length_b   1.000
_cell.length_c   1.000
_cell.angle_alpha   90.00
_cell.angle_beta   90.00
_cell.angle_gamma   90.00
#
_symmetry.space_group_name_H-M   'P 1'
#
loop_
_entity.id
_entity.type
_entity.pdbx_description
1 polymer ?
#
loop_
_entity_poly.entity_id
_entity_poly.type
_entity_poly.pdbx_seq_one_letter_code
_entity_poly.pdbx_strand_id
1 'polypeptide(L)'
;MGWASFNEDNESRYHNATIIRKREHDAMKPGSPTGAQAPSKPLTKLKPFAVPEARPLPVIVLADVSGSMAENGKIDALNVALRDMVASFAKEGRLRAEIQVGLITFGGKEAKEHLPLVAAHSIASIDRFTADGGTPMGAAFDVARELLEDRERIPSRAYRPVLVLVSDGAPTDDWEDALARLQSSERGKKVTRFAMAIGADADKDMLANFANDREAPVFEAHESRDIMRFFRAVTMSVVARSASATPDEPAALTLSEIPYDDLDIGAL
;
A
#
# COMPACT_ATOMS: atom_id res chain seq x y z
N MET A 1 60.91 -1.17 2.93
CA MET A 1 60.99 -2.53 3.50
C MET A 1 59.57 -3.03 3.52
N GLY A 2 59.08 -3.89 2.74
CA GLY A 2 59.55 -5.10 2.16
C GLY A 2 58.37 -6.02 2.08
N TRP A 3 57.99 -6.39 0.86
CA TRP A 3 57.79 -7.73 0.34
C TRP A 3 56.53 -8.46 0.81
N ALA A 4 55.71 -9.12 0.05
CA ALA A 4 55.69 -9.75 -1.29
C ALA A 4 54.43 -10.61 -1.23
N SER A 5 53.54 -10.63 -2.17
CA SER A 5 53.44 -11.40 -3.41
C SER A 5 52.97 -12.86 -3.27
N PHE A 6 52.15 -13.25 -4.26
CA PHE A 6 51.86 -14.61 -4.76
C PHE A 6 50.73 -15.41 -4.11
N ASN A 7 49.69 -15.81 -4.80
CA ASN A 7 49.72 -16.89 -5.77
C ASN A 7 48.46 -16.91 -6.64
N GLU A 8 48.68 -16.96 -7.92
CA GLU A 8 47.81 -17.47 -8.99
C GLU A 8 47.70 -18.99 -8.91
N ASP A 9 46.79 -19.50 -9.75
CA ASP A 9 46.63 -20.88 -10.20
C ASP A 9 45.53 -21.74 -9.55
N ASN A 10 44.46 -21.89 -10.25
CA ASN A 10 44.01 -23.21 -10.65
C ASN A 10 43.03 -23.19 -11.83
N GLU A 11 43.56 -23.01 -13.03
CA GLU A 11 42.97 -23.59 -14.24
C GLU A 11 43.38 -25.07 -14.30
N SER A 12 42.51 -25.95 -14.64
CA SER A 12 42.72 -27.04 -15.57
C SER A 12 41.87 -28.28 -15.33
N ARG A 13 41.34 -28.74 -16.42
CA ARG A 13 41.04 -30.15 -16.78
C ARG A 13 39.59 -30.58 -16.69
N TYR A 14 38.98 -30.68 -17.85
CA TYR A 14 38.73 -31.97 -18.49
C TYR A 14 38.47 -31.81 -19.98
N HIS A 15 39.48 -32.23 -20.73
CA HIS A 15 39.39 -32.57 -22.16
C HIS A 15 39.21 -34.08 -22.32
N ASN A 16 38.48 -34.44 -23.38
CA ASN A 16 38.55 -35.66 -24.16
C ASN A 16 37.80 -36.92 -23.68
N ALA A 17 36.87 -37.40 -24.51
CA ALA A 17 37.22 -38.54 -25.38
C ALA A 17 36.11 -38.85 -26.40
N THR A 18 36.46 -38.56 -27.66
CA THR A 18 35.84 -39.12 -28.87
C THR A 18 36.28 -40.57 -29.01
N ILE A 19 35.37 -41.54 -29.17
CA ILE A 19 35.70 -42.83 -29.74
C ILE A 19 34.71 -43.16 -30.85
N ILE A 20 35.25 -43.11 -32.07
CA ILE A 20 34.68 -43.64 -33.30
C ILE A 20 34.88 -45.15 -33.29
N ARG A 21 33.83 -45.89 -33.57
CA ARG A 21 33.96 -47.26 -34.14
C ARG A 21 32.97 -47.45 -35.27
N LYS A 22 33.58 -47.44 -36.48
CA LYS A 22 33.10 -47.93 -37.74
C LYS A 22 33.00 -49.47 -37.70
N ARG A 23 31.93 -50.09 -38.13
CA ARG A 23 31.91 -51.39 -38.77
C ARG A 23 30.83 -51.46 -39.84
N GLU A 24 31.27 -51.88 -40.98
CA GLU A 24 30.57 -51.98 -42.26
C GLU A 24 29.80 -53.33 -42.37
N HIS A 25 28.84 -53.24 -43.27
CA HIS A 25 28.22 -54.28 -44.10
C HIS A 25 27.34 -55.40 -43.45
N ASP A 26 26.09 -55.43 -43.75
CA ASP A 26 25.60 -56.40 -44.76
C ASP A 26 24.20 -55.98 -45.29
N ALA A 27 24.02 -56.17 -46.60
CA ALA A 27 22.86 -55.85 -47.37
C ALA A 27 21.82 -57.00 -47.32
N MET A 28 20.55 -56.69 -47.14
CA MET A 28 19.47 -57.54 -47.63
C MET A 28 18.16 -56.77 -47.86
N LYS A 29 17.54 -57.04 -49.00
CA LYS A 29 16.40 -56.39 -49.68
C LYS A 29 15.03 -56.75 -49.09
N PRO A 30 13.91 -56.31 -49.69
CA PRO A 30 12.93 -55.45 -49.05
C PRO A 30 11.65 -56.22 -48.70
N GLY A 31 10.99 -55.78 -47.67
CA GLY A 31 9.65 -56.18 -47.34
C GLY A 31 8.88 -55.01 -46.77
N SER A 32 7.94 -54.50 -47.54
CA SER A 32 6.97 -53.56 -47.01
C SER A 32 6.04 -54.22 -46.01
N PRO A 33 5.75 -53.56 -44.93
CA PRO A 33 4.39 -53.55 -44.44
C PRO A 33 3.86 -52.13 -44.20
N THR A 34 2.72 -51.95 -44.71
CA THR A 34 1.72 -50.93 -44.43
C THR A 34 1.63 -50.73 -42.93
N GLY A 35 2.32 -49.72 -42.42
CA GLY A 35 2.17 -49.23 -41.04
C GLY A 35 1.17 -48.07 -41.02
N ALA A 36 -0.02 -48.35 -40.52
CA ALA A 36 -1.02 -47.33 -40.23
C ALA A 36 -0.45 -46.32 -39.28
N GLN A 37 -0.28 -45.08 -39.73
CA GLN A 37 0.00 -43.93 -38.86
C GLN A 37 -1.19 -43.73 -37.94
N ALA A 38 -0.97 -43.99 -36.64
CA ALA A 38 -1.92 -43.58 -35.61
C ALA A 38 -2.13 -42.08 -35.69
N PRO A 39 -3.37 -41.59 -35.62
CA PRO A 39 -3.63 -40.14 -35.64
C PRO A 39 -2.98 -39.50 -34.45
N SER A 40 -1.99 -38.62 -34.72
CA SER A 40 -1.41 -37.74 -33.70
C SER A 40 -2.54 -36.86 -33.18
N LYS A 41 -2.96 -37.09 -31.94
CA LYS A 41 -3.86 -36.17 -31.23
C LYS A 41 -3.29 -34.76 -31.31
N PRO A 42 -4.06 -33.76 -31.73
CA PRO A 42 -3.59 -32.40 -31.76
C PRO A 42 -3.24 -31.99 -30.35
N LEU A 43 -2.00 -31.51 -30.12
CA LEU A 43 -1.57 -30.89 -28.88
C LEU A 43 -2.60 -29.81 -28.53
N THR A 44 -3.35 -30.03 -27.47
CA THR A 44 -4.30 -29.06 -26.95
C THR A 44 -3.51 -27.79 -26.65
N LYS A 45 -3.77 -26.71 -27.39
CA LYS A 45 -3.19 -25.40 -27.11
C LYS A 45 -3.49 -25.08 -25.66
N LEU A 46 -2.47 -25.10 -24.80
CA LEU A 46 -2.58 -24.59 -23.44
C LEU A 46 -3.14 -23.17 -23.54
N LYS A 47 -4.29 -22.93 -22.92
CA LYS A 47 -4.81 -21.58 -22.78
C LYS A 47 -3.72 -20.74 -22.11
N PRO A 48 -3.41 -19.54 -22.63
CA PRO A 48 -2.45 -18.67 -21.94
C PRO A 48 -2.92 -18.50 -20.50
N PHE A 49 -2.02 -18.73 -19.55
CA PHE A 49 -2.26 -18.51 -18.13
C PHE A 49 -2.46 -17.00 -17.98
N ALA A 50 -3.69 -16.54 -17.88
CA ALA A 50 -3.98 -15.18 -17.51
C ALA A 50 -3.58 -15.05 -16.01
N VAL A 51 -2.51 -14.33 -15.73
CA VAL A 51 -2.20 -13.93 -14.35
C VAL A 51 -3.37 -13.09 -13.87
N PRO A 52 -4.11 -13.49 -12.83
CA PRO A 52 -5.21 -12.69 -12.32
C PRO A 52 -4.69 -11.30 -11.96
N GLU A 53 -5.40 -10.28 -12.40
CA GLU A 53 -5.10 -8.91 -12.00
C GLU A 53 -5.24 -8.79 -10.47
N ALA A 54 -4.25 -8.20 -9.82
CA ALA A 54 -4.26 -8.01 -8.37
C ALA A 54 -5.51 -7.22 -7.93
N ARG A 55 -6.10 -7.61 -6.80
CA ARG A 55 -7.28 -6.92 -6.27
C ARG A 55 -6.85 -5.61 -5.62
N PRO A 56 -7.54 -4.49 -5.87
CA PRO A 56 -7.24 -3.23 -5.19
C PRO A 56 -7.39 -3.33 -3.66
N LEU A 57 -6.44 -2.72 -2.94
CA LEU A 57 -6.52 -2.46 -1.50
C LEU A 57 -6.46 -0.93 -1.31
N PRO A 58 -7.62 -0.27 -1.23
CA PRO A 58 -7.68 1.18 -1.10
C PRO A 58 -7.25 1.65 0.29
N VAL A 59 -6.37 2.64 0.36
CA VAL A 59 -5.96 3.38 1.56
C VAL A 59 -6.25 4.85 1.30
N ILE A 60 -7.16 5.42 2.09
CA ILE A 60 -7.61 6.80 1.93
C ILE A 60 -7.24 7.56 3.20
N VAL A 61 -6.47 8.62 3.07
CA VAL A 61 -6.10 9.48 4.19
C VAL A 61 -6.89 10.77 4.13
N LEU A 62 -7.56 11.09 5.25
CA LEU A 62 -8.19 12.38 5.50
C LEU A 62 -7.21 13.18 6.35
N ALA A 63 -6.60 14.19 5.75
CA ALA A 63 -5.51 14.97 6.32
C ALA A 63 -5.98 16.39 6.64
N ASP A 64 -5.92 16.73 7.92
CA ASP A 64 -6.14 18.09 8.38
C ASP A 64 -5.03 19.01 7.86
N VAL A 65 -5.44 20.08 7.18
CA VAL A 65 -4.55 21.15 6.72
C VAL A 65 -5.07 22.50 7.20
N SER A 66 -5.78 22.53 8.34
CA SER A 66 -6.25 23.76 8.98
C SER A 66 -5.08 24.61 9.49
N GLY A 67 -5.38 25.87 9.84
CA GLY A 67 -4.35 26.82 10.25
C GLY A 67 -3.50 26.38 11.44
N SER A 68 -4.06 25.64 12.41
CA SER A 68 -3.35 25.08 13.58
C SER A 68 -2.23 24.11 13.21
N MET A 69 -2.37 23.43 12.06
CA MET A 69 -1.33 22.52 11.55
C MET A 69 -0.03 23.24 11.13
N ALA A 70 -0.05 24.59 10.97
CA ALA A 70 1.17 25.37 10.72
C ALA A 70 2.13 25.40 11.92
N GLU A 71 1.61 25.10 13.11
CA GLU A 71 2.38 25.21 14.34
C GLU A 71 3.24 23.97 14.62
N ASN A 72 4.37 24.15 15.29
CA ASN A 72 5.23 23.09 15.81
C ASN A 72 5.69 22.04 14.78
N GLY A 73 5.75 22.42 13.48
CA GLY A 73 6.18 21.51 12.41
C GLY A 73 5.21 20.38 12.07
N LYS A 74 3.95 20.44 12.53
CA LYS A 74 2.93 19.40 12.31
C LYS A 74 2.70 19.12 10.82
N ILE A 75 2.47 20.20 10.03
CA ILE A 75 2.21 20.08 8.58
C ILE A 75 3.43 19.53 7.83
N ASP A 76 4.65 19.87 8.28
CA ASP A 76 5.88 19.39 7.67
C ASP A 76 6.08 17.92 7.96
N ALA A 77 5.86 17.48 9.20
CA ALA A 77 5.91 16.07 9.58
C ALA A 77 4.85 15.25 8.83
N LEU A 78 3.63 15.77 8.66
CA LEU A 78 2.58 15.13 7.89
C LEU A 78 2.98 14.97 6.42
N ASN A 79 3.54 16.01 5.80
CA ASN A 79 4.05 15.96 4.43
C ASN A 79 5.15 14.92 4.23
N VAL A 80 6.07 14.78 5.19
CA VAL A 80 7.13 13.76 5.15
C VAL A 80 6.53 12.38 5.32
N ALA A 81 5.72 12.18 6.36
CA ALA A 81 5.13 10.88 6.69
C ALA A 81 4.29 10.29 5.54
N LEU A 82 3.50 11.14 4.86
CA LEU A 82 2.69 10.70 3.71
C LEU A 82 3.54 10.33 2.49
N ARG A 83 4.60 11.08 2.21
CA ARG A 83 5.53 10.72 1.13
C ARG A 83 6.23 9.39 1.41
N ASP A 84 6.68 9.17 2.63
CA ASP A 84 7.36 7.94 3.04
C ASP A 84 6.40 6.74 2.98
N MET A 85 5.16 6.92 3.44
CA MET A 85 4.12 5.90 3.32
C MET A 85 3.90 5.50 1.86
N VAL A 86 3.68 6.47 0.96
CA VAL A 86 3.44 6.21 -0.46
C VAL A 86 4.66 5.56 -1.11
N ALA A 87 5.87 6.05 -0.81
CA ALA A 87 7.11 5.46 -1.32
C ALA A 87 7.31 4.00 -0.85
N SER A 88 6.87 3.68 0.36
CA SER A 88 6.89 2.32 0.88
C SER A 88 5.88 1.43 0.16
N PHE A 89 4.65 1.89 0.00
CA PHE A 89 3.61 1.16 -0.73
C PHE A 89 3.97 0.92 -2.21
N ALA A 90 4.65 1.87 -2.85
CA ALA A 90 5.09 1.74 -4.24
C ALA A 90 6.09 0.59 -4.47
N LYS A 91 6.81 0.18 -3.42
CA LYS A 91 7.81 -0.91 -3.45
C LYS A 91 7.18 -2.29 -3.26
N GLU A 92 5.93 -2.35 -2.78
CA GLU A 92 5.28 -3.61 -2.46
C GLU A 92 4.93 -4.45 -3.69
N GLY A 93 5.04 -5.77 -3.52
CA GLY A 93 4.67 -6.72 -4.55
C GLY A 93 3.16 -6.76 -4.79
N ARG A 94 2.74 -6.82 -6.07
CA ARG A 94 1.34 -6.81 -6.50
C ARG A 94 0.77 -8.20 -6.78
N LEU A 95 1.28 -9.23 -6.12
CA LEU A 95 0.85 -10.62 -6.40
C LEU A 95 -0.57 -10.90 -5.88
N ARG A 96 -0.94 -10.36 -4.73
CA ARG A 96 -2.24 -10.61 -4.09
C ARG A 96 -3.11 -9.36 -4.01
N ALA A 97 -2.54 -8.25 -3.60
CA ALA A 97 -3.22 -6.98 -3.52
C ALA A 97 -2.40 -5.87 -4.19
N GLU A 98 -3.09 -4.94 -4.82
CA GLU A 98 -2.52 -3.70 -5.34
C GLU A 98 -2.92 -2.56 -4.39
N ILE A 99 -1.96 -2.02 -3.67
CA ILE A 99 -2.22 -0.89 -2.77
C ILE A 99 -2.51 0.35 -3.61
N GLN A 100 -3.67 0.95 -3.38
CA GLN A 100 -4.07 2.23 -3.95
C GLN A 100 -4.12 3.28 -2.86
N VAL A 101 -3.67 4.50 -3.17
CA VAL A 101 -3.66 5.61 -2.23
C VAL A 101 -4.49 6.76 -2.78
N GLY A 102 -5.36 7.30 -1.92
CA GLY A 102 -6.08 8.54 -2.12
C GLY A 102 -5.85 9.48 -0.94
N LEU A 103 -5.71 10.78 -1.19
CA LEU A 103 -5.54 11.78 -0.16
C LEU A 103 -6.66 12.81 -0.26
N ILE A 104 -7.40 12.99 0.83
CA ILE A 104 -8.42 14.01 0.99
C ILE A 104 -7.88 14.99 2.01
N THR A 105 -7.69 16.26 1.62
CA THR A 105 -7.32 17.32 2.55
C THR A 105 -8.56 18.12 2.93
N PHE A 106 -8.60 18.55 4.19
CA PHE A 106 -9.62 19.46 4.69
C PHE A 106 -8.98 20.59 5.47
N GLY A 107 -9.31 21.80 5.07
CA GLY A 107 -8.76 23.04 5.61
C GLY A 107 -9.44 24.24 4.95
N GLY A 108 -9.30 25.43 5.54
CA GLY A 108 -9.99 26.58 5.02
C GLY A 108 -11.50 26.48 5.18
N LYS A 109 -12.23 26.30 4.07
CA LYS A 109 -13.70 26.22 4.05
C LYS A 109 -14.22 24.92 3.42
N GLU A 110 -13.35 24.07 2.91
CA GLU A 110 -13.74 22.91 2.11
C GLU A 110 -12.83 21.71 2.34
N ALA A 111 -13.33 20.56 1.96
CA ALA A 111 -12.52 19.36 1.78
C ALA A 111 -12.42 19.03 0.29
N LYS A 112 -11.28 18.48 -0.12
CA LYS A 112 -11.03 18.13 -1.53
C LYS A 112 -10.15 16.91 -1.67
N GLU A 113 -10.31 16.20 -2.75
CA GLU A 113 -9.31 15.21 -3.15
C GLU A 113 -8.03 15.92 -3.60
N HIS A 114 -7.00 15.81 -2.78
CA HIS A 114 -5.67 16.31 -3.10
C HIS A 114 -4.92 15.36 -4.03
N LEU A 115 -5.07 14.06 -3.80
CA LEU A 115 -4.59 13.00 -4.67
C LEU A 115 -5.76 12.05 -4.95
N PRO A 116 -6.19 11.90 -6.22
CA PRO A 116 -7.16 10.89 -6.59
C PRO A 116 -6.69 9.48 -6.22
N LEU A 117 -7.64 8.57 -5.91
CA LEU A 117 -7.30 7.19 -5.58
C LEU A 117 -6.67 6.49 -6.78
N VAL A 118 -5.38 6.22 -6.69
CA VAL A 118 -4.58 5.56 -7.75
C VAL A 118 -3.61 4.54 -7.15
N ALA A 119 -3.10 3.64 -7.98
CA ALA A 119 -2.11 2.66 -7.55
C ALA A 119 -0.84 3.35 -7.01
N ALA A 120 -0.37 2.95 -5.83
CA ALA A 120 0.76 3.61 -5.15
C ALA A 120 2.01 3.70 -6.03
N HIS A 121 2.29 2.66 -6.82
CA HIS A 121 3.45 2.63 -7.72
C HIS A 121 3.35 3.60 -8.92
N SER A 122 2.16 4.14 -9.21
CA SER A 122 1.97 5.14 -10.27
C SER A 122 2.12 6.58 -9.79
N ILE A 123 2.26 6.79 -8.47
CA ILE A 123 2.39 8.11 -7.88
C ILE A 123 3.86 8.57 -8.01
N ALA A 124 4.11 9.55 -8.86
CA ALA A 124 5.45 10.10 -9.07
C ALA A 124 5.86 11.07 -7.95
N SER A 125 4.91 11.87 -7.47
CA SER A 125 5.11 12.85 -6.39
C SER A 125 3.77 13.20 -5.75
N ILE A 126 3.82 13.72 -4.54
CA ILE A 126 2.68 14.32 -3.83
C ILE A 126 3.00 15.79 -3.64
N ASP A 127 2.07 16.67 -4.05
CA ASP A 127 2.19 18.08 -3.79
C ASP A 127 2.18 18.37 -2.30
N ARG A 128 3.00 19.31 -1.86
CA ARG A 128 3.13 19.67 -0.46
C ARG A 128 1.85 20.32 0.05
N PHE A 129 1.37 19.87 1.19
CA PHE A 129 0.27 20.53 1.90
C PHE A 129 0.75 21.83 2.56
N THR A 130 -0.12 22.81 2.54
CA THR A 130 0.02 24.07 3.28
C THR A 130 -1.17 24.22 4.21
N ALA A 131 -0.92 24.68 5.42
CA ALA A 131 -1.96 24.85 6.43
C ALA A 131 -2.65 26.20 6.26
N ASP A 132 -4.00 26.20 6.29
CA ASP A 132 -4.83 27.42 6.23
C ASP A 132 -6.24 27.20 6.77
N GLY A 133 -6.79 28.22 7.42
CA GLY A 133 -8.19 28.36 7.79
C GLY A 133 -8.74 27.36 8.81
N GLY A 134 -10.02 27.03 8.66
CA GLY A 134 -10.77 26.17 9.60
C GLY A 134 -10.61 24.69 9.32
N THR A 135 -11.41 23.87 10.02
CA THR A 135 -11.35 22.39 10.02
C THR A 135 -12.70 21.80 9.56
N PRO A 136 -13.04 21.86 8.24
CA PRO A 136 -14.30 21.36 7.69
C PRO A 136 -14.30 19.84 7.59
N MET A 137 -14.37 19.17 8.73
CA MET A 137 -14.23 17.72 8.85
C MET A 137 -15.45 16.95 8.33
N GLY A 138 -16.66 17.50 8.51
CA GLY A 138 -17.88 16.94 7.95
C GLY A 138 -17.84 16.89 6.42
N ALA A 139 -17.32 17.94 5.79
CA ALA A 139 -17.08 17.95 4.35
C ALA A 139 -16.11 16.82 3.94
N ALA A 140 -15.04 16.57 4.71
CA ALA A 140 -14.12 15.47 4.44
C ALA A 140 -14.79 14.08 4.55
N PHE A 141 -15.71 13.89 5.50
CA PHE A 141 -16.47 12.65 5.62
C PHE A 141 -17.41 12.43 4.43
N ASP A 142 -18.04 13.48 3.92
CA ASP A 142 -18.89 13.37 2.74
C ASP A 142 -18.06 13.04 1.48
N VAL A 143 -16.93 13.69 1.26
CA VAL A 143 -16.01 13.37 0.14
C VAL A 143 -15.53 11.92 0.25
N ALA A 144 -15.15 11.47 1.46
CA ALA A 144 -14.71 10.08 1.67
C ALA A 144 -15.85 9.08 1.41
N ARG A 145 -17.08 9.38 1.84
CA ARG A 145 -18.26 8.56 1.59
C ARG A 145 -18.55 8.43 0.09
N GLU A 146 -18.51 9.53 -0.65
CA GLU A 146 -18.71 9.54 -2.09
C GLU A 146 -17.65 8.70 -2.81
N LEU A 147 -16.40 8.86 -2.45
CA LEU A 147 -15.31 8.05 -2.97
C LEU A 147 -15.50 6.54 -2.68
N LEU A 148 -15.90 6.20 -1.46
CA LEU A 148 -16.11 4.79 -1.07
C LEU A 148 -17.27 4.14 -1.83
N GLU A 149 -18.35 4.86 -2.07
CA GLU A 149 -19.54 4.35 -2.77
C GLU A 149 -19.38 4.34 -4.30
N ASP A 150 -18.38 5.03 -4.84
CA ASP A 150 -18.07 5.04 -6.27
C ASP A 150 -17.48 3.68 -6.71
N ARG A 151 -18.28 2.91 -7.46
CA ARG A 151 -17.91 1.57 -7.93
C ARG A 151 -16.99 1.57 -9.15
N GLU A 152 -16.87 2.68 -9.83
CA GLU A 152 -15.90 2.82 -10.94
C GLU A 152 -14.49 2.99 -10.38
N ARG A 153 -14.36 3.75 -9.30
CA ARG A 153 -13.08 4.00 -8.63
C ARG A 153 -12.69 2.89 -7.68
N ILE A 154 -13.64 2.38 -6.88
CA ILE A 154 -13.44 1.25 -5.97
C ILE A 154 -14.35 0.10 -6.41
N PRO A 155 -13.88 -0.81 -7.27
CA PRO A 155 -14.69 -1.91 -7.78
C PRO A 155 -15.12 -2.86 -6.65
N SER A 156 -16.24 -3.58 -6.87
CA SER A 156 -16.78 -4.52 -5.86
C SER A 156 -15.81 -5.64 -5.48
N ARG A 157 -14.82 -5.94 -6.32
CA ARG A 157 -13.76 -6.90 -6.04
C ARG A 157 -12.64 -6.37 -5.14
N ALA A 158 -12.60 -5.05 -4.86
CA ALA A 158 -11.59 -4.47 -3.99
C ALA A 158 -11.62 -5.10 -2.59
N TYR A 159 -10.47 -5.15 -1.94
CA TYR A 159 -10.40 -5.48 -0.52
C TYR A 159 -11.02 -4.37 0.32
N ARG A 160 -11.34 -4.69 1.58
CA ARG A 160 -11.87 -3.73 2.55
C ARG A 160 -10.96 -2.50 2.62
N PRO A 161 -11.47 -1.29 2.27
CA PRO A 161 -10.67 -0.08 2.33
C PRO A 161 -10.21 0.26 3.74
N VAL A 162 -9.15 1.05 3.84
CA VAL A 162 -8.66 1.69 5.07
C VAL A 162 -8.90 3.18 4.95
N LEU A 163 -9.53 3.78 5.95
CA LEU A 163 -9.59 5.21 6.16
C LEU A 163 -8.70 5.60 7.34
N VAL A 164 -7.88 6.61 7.14
CA VAL A 164 -7.00 7.18 8.18
C VAL A 164 -7.36 8.64 8.34
N LEU A 165 -7.79 9.05 9.53
CA LEU A 165 -8.11 10.44 9.87
C LEU A 165 -7.02 11.01 10.77
N VAL A 166 -6.50 12.16 10.41
CA VAL A 166 -5.47 12.88 11.17
C VAL A 166 -5.92 14.32 11.37
N SER A 167 -6.02 14.77 12.62
CA SER A 167 -6.42 16.14 12.93
C SER A 167 -5.79 16.64 14.24
N ASP A 168 -5.57 17.96 14.32
CA ASP A 168 -5.07 18.64 15.50
C ASP A 168 -6.08 19.60 16.14
N GLY A 169 -7.32 19.61 15.67
CA GLY A 169 -8.35 20.56 16.13
C GLY A 169 -9.73 19.96 16.25
N ALA A 170 -10.67 20.80 16.66
CA ALA A 170 -12.09 20.48 16.65
C ALA A 170 -12.72 20.84 15.28
N PRO A 171 -13.72 20.09 14.83
CA PRO A 171 -14.45 20.40 13.62
C PRO A 171 -15.08 21.79 13.66
N THR A 172 -15.13 22.47 12.50
CA THR A 172 -15.75 23.79 12.34
C THR A 172 -17.07 23.74 11.55
N ASP A 173 -17.54 22.55 11.18
CA ASP A 173 -18.76 22.30 10.43
C ASP A 173 -19.63 21.20 11.08
N ASP A 174 -20.78 20.89 10.49
CA ASP A 174 -21.74 19.87 10.97
C ASP A 174 -21.21 18.45 10.67
N TRP A 175 -20.26 18.00 11.46
CA TRP A 175 -19.57 16.73 11.26
C TRP A 175 -20.37 15.50 11.71
N GLU A 176 -21.26 15.62 12.72
CA GLU A 176 -21.99 14.49 13.30
C GLU A 176 -22.88 13.79 12.26
N ASP A 177 -23.66 14.57 11.52
CA ASP A 177 -24.53 14.04 10.48
C ASP A 177 -23.73 13.46 9.32
N ALA A 178 -22.61 14.10 8.93
CA ALA A 178 -21.73 13.63 7.89
C ALA A 178 -21.07 12.30 8.28
N LEU A 179 -20.59 12.17 9.52
CA LEU A 179 -20.03 10.95 10.06
C LEU A 179 -21.09 9.83 10.11
N ALA A 180 -22.31 10.15 10.55
CA ALA A 180 -23.41 9.19 10.58
C ALA A 180 -23.75 8.68 9.16
N ARG A 181 -23.76 9.55 8.14
CA ARG A 181 -23.96 9.16 6.75
C ARG A 181 -22.82 8.25 6.26
N LEU A 182 -21.57 8.57 6.58
CA LEU A 182 -20.41 7.74 6.24
C LEU A 182 -20.51 6.35 6.89
N GLN A 183 -20.78 6.30 8.20
CA GLN A 183 -20.85 5.06 8.97
C GLN A 183 -22.03 4.16 8.60
N SER A 184 -23.14 4.72 8.13
CA SER A 184 -24.34 3.98 7.72
C SER A 184 -24.34 3.56 6.25
N SER A 185 -23.46 4.12 5.42
CA SER A 185 -23.39 3.82 4.00
C SER A 185 -22.98 2.35 3.72
N GLU A 186 -23.27 1.82 2.54
CA GLU A 186 -23.07 0.40 2.22
C GLU A 186 -21.62 -0.05 2.45
N ARG A 187 -20.67 0.78 2.03
CA ARG A 187 -19.23 0.49 2.12
C ARG A 187 -18.57 1.12 3.34
N GLY A 188 -19.03 2.32 3.74
CA GLY A 188 -18.49 3.02 4.90
C GLY A 188 -18.60 2.23 6.21
N LYS A 189 -19.67 1.44 6.40
CA LYS A 189 -19.80 0.54 7.57
C LYS A 189 -18.82 -0.63 7.59
N LYS A 190 -18.22 -0.97 6.44
CA LYS A 190 -17.30 -2.10 6.30
C LYS A 190 -15.82 -1.66 6.30
N VAL A 191 -15.56 -0.37 6.19
CA VAL A 191 -14.20 0.18 6.09
C VAL A 191 -13.49 0.05 7.44
N THR A 192 -12.16 -0.18 7.43
CA THR A 192 -11.34 -0.08 8.63
C THR A 192 -10.97 1.40 8.82
N ARG A 193 -11.20 1.94 10.03
CA ARG A 193 -10.94 3.35 10.33
C ARG A 193 -9.92 3.48 11.45
N PHE A 194 -8.88 4.27 11.20
CA PHE A 194 -7.87 4.67 12.17
C PHE A 194 -7.89 6.18 12.36
N ALA A 195 -7.65 6.64 13.57
CA ALA A 195 -7.60 8.07 13.86
C ALA A 195 -6.37 8.43 14.67
N MET A 196 -5.84 9.64 14.42
CA MET A 196 -4.76 10.24 15.18
C MET A 196 -5.12 11.66 15.60
N ALA A 197 -5.02 11.92 16.90
CA ALA A 197 -5.09 13.23 17.51
C ALA A 197 -3.69 13.84 17.60
N ILE A 198 -3.48 15.03 17.04
CA ILE A 198 -2.20 15.74 17.09
C ILE A 198 -2.31 16.90 18.09
N GLY A 199 -1.53 16.84 19.17
CA GLY A 199 -1.54 17.86 20.20
C GLY A 199 -2.71 17.75 21.19
N ALA A 200 -2.85 18.77 22.04
CA ALA A 200 -3.83 18.76 23.12
C ALA A 200 -5.22 19.25 22.70
N ASP A 201 -5.30 20.01 21.61
CA ASP A 201 -6.52 20.71 21.15
C ASP A 201 -7.38 19.85 20.22
N ALA A 202 -6.89 18.68 19.83
CA ALA A 202 -7.64 17.72 19.00
C ALA A 202 -8.86 17.19 19.73
N ASP A 203 -10.01 17.13 19.06
CA ASP A 203 -11.25 16.54 19.57
C ASP A 203 -11.17 15.02 19.59
N LYS A 204 -10.66 14.48 20.70
CA LYS A 204 -10.45 13.03 20.87
C LYS A 204 -11.76 12.24 20.89
N ASP A 205 -12.85 12.81 21.37
CA ASP A 205 -14.14 12.14 21.43
C ASP A 205 -14.71 11.98 20.01
N MET A 206 -14.61 12.99 19.19
CA MET A 206 -14.98 12.93 17.78
C MET A 206 -14.11 11.90 17.04
N LEU A 207 -12.79 11.95 17.22
CA LEU A 207 -11.84 11.00 16.60
C LEU A 207 -12.12 9.55 17.05
N ALA A 208 -12.50 9.33 18.31
CA ALA A 208 -12.92 8.02 18.81
C ALA A 208 -14.25 7.56 18.18
N ASN A 209 -15.19 8.47 17.93
CA ASN A 209 -16.42 8.16 17.19
C ASN A 209 -16.15 7.77 15.73
N PHE A 210 -15.14 8.35 15.13
CA PHE A 210 -14.72 7.99 13.77
C PHE A 210 -14.05 6.61 13.74
N ALA A 211 -13.10 6.34 14.65
CA ALA A 211 -12.37 5.08 14.69
C ALA A 211 -13.30 3.89 15.01
N ASN A 212 -13.03 2.73 14.44
CA ASN A 212 -13.84 1.53 14.68
C ASN A 212 -13.03 0.30 15.08
N ASP A 213 -11.76 0.50 15.31
CA ASP A 213 -10.87 -0.52 15.87
C ASP A 213 -10.91 -0.42 17.41
N ARG A 214 -11.41 -1.46 18.07
CA ARG A 214 -11.48 -1.51 19.53
C ARG A 214 -10.13 -1.72 20.20
N GLU A 215 -9.18 -2.31 19.46
CA GLU A 215 -7.84 -2.61 19.95
C GLU A 215 -6.85 -1.46 19.66
N ALA A 216 -7.21 -0.57 18.72
CA ALA A 216 -6.45 0.62 18.39
C ALA A 216 -7.31 1.88 18.58
N PRO A 217 -7.44 2.37 19.82
CA PRO A 217 -8.10 3.64 20.08
C PRO A 217 -7.36 4.79 19.36
N VAL A 218 -7.90 6.00 19.45
CA VAL A 218 -7.25 7.17 18.87
C VAL A 218 -5.79 7.27 19.30
N PHE A 219 -4.89 7.33 18.32
CA PHE A 219 -3.47 7.55 18.58
C PHE A 219 -3.22 9.01 18.93
N GLU A 220 -2.39 9.25 19.93
CA GLU A 220 -2.03 10.60 20.35
C GLU A 220 -0.60 10.93 19.89
N ALA A 221 -0.48 12.01 19.14
CA ALA A 221 0.79 12.57 18.72
C ALA A 221 1.06 13.86 19.50
N HIS A 222 2.09 13.88 20.31
CA HIS A 222 2.50 15.06 21.07
C HIS A 222 3.61 15.84 20.36
N GLU A 223 4.37 15.14 19.53
CA GLU A 223 5.49 15.68 18.77
C GLU A 223 5.43 15.25 17.31
N SER A 224 6.13 15.96 16.43
CA SER A 224 6.20 15.65 15.00
C SER A 224 6.64 14.21 14.71
N ARG A 225 7.51 13.63 15.54
CA ARG A 225 7.96 12.23 15.41
C ARG A 225 6.83 11.22 15.63
N ASP A 226 5.84 11.55 16.46
CA ASP A 226 4.69 10.66 16.71
C ASP A 226 3.83 10.54 15.46
N ILE A 227 3.70 11.61 14.65
CA ILE A 227 3.02 11.59 13.36
C ILE A 227 3.71 10.57 12.44
N MET A 228 5.04 10.62 12.36
CA MET A 228 5.80 9.68 11.53
C MET A 228 5.67 8.23 12.03
N ARG A 229 5.68 8.02 13.34
CA ARG A 229 5.47 6.68 13.93
C ARG A 229 4.09 6.12 13.59
N PHE A 230 3.06 6.92 13.70
CA PHE A 230 1.71 6.51 13.35
C PHE A 230 1.62 6.08 11.87
N PHE A 231 2.08 6.92 10.95
CA PHE A 231 2.06 6.56 9.53
C PHE A 231 2.93 5.35 9.20
N ARG A 232 4.03 5.15 9.90
CA ARG A 232 4.84 3.94 9.78
C ARG A 232 4.06 2.70 10.25
N ALA A 233 3.33 2.78 11.38
CA ALA A 233 2.47 1.70 11.85
C ALA A 233 1.35 1.39 10.85
N VAL A 234 0.68 2.40 10.32
CA VAL A 234 -0.32 2.25 9.25
C VAL A 234 0.30 1.55 8.03
N THR A 235 1.49 2.00 7.61
CA THR A 235 2.22 1.40 6.48
C THR A 235 2.48 -0.09 6.72
N MET A 236 3.03 -0.44 7.87
CA MET A 236 3.32 -1.84 8.22
C MET A 236 2.05 -2.70 8.25
N SER A 237 0.96 -2.19 8.84
CA SER A 237 -0.33 -2.88 8.88
C SER A 237 -0.89 -3.14 7.47
N VAL A 238 -0.86 -2.13 6.60
CA VAL A 238 -1.35 -2.25 5.21
C VAL A 238 -0.47 -3.20 4.39
N VAL A 239 0.84 -3.11 4.51
CA VAL A 239 1.79 -4.00 3.83
C VAL A 239 1.59 -5.45 4.28
N ALA A 240 1.46 -5.70 5.57
CA ALA A 240 1.17 -7.03 6.10
C ALA A 240 -0.14 -7.59 5.53
N ARG A 241 -1.19 -6.76 5.44
CA ARG A 241 -2.47 -7.14 4.81
C ARG A 241 -2.31 -7.46 3.32
N SER A 242 -1.57 -6.65 2.58
CA SER A 242 -1.39 -6.85 1.13
C SER A 242 -0.70 -8.17 0.81
N ALA A 243 0.18 -8.64 1.67
CA ALA A 243 0.90 -9.90 1.57
C ALA A 243 0.13 -11.11 2.16
N SER A 244 -0.90 -10.86 2.98
CA SER A 244 -1.68 -11.90 3.68
C SER A 244 -2.44 -12.82 2.73
N ALA A 245 -2.77 -14.02 3.20
CA ALA A 245 -3.73 -14.91 2.54
C ALA A 245 -5.18 -14.38 2.66
N THR A 246 -5.46 -13.60 3.69
CA THR A 246 -6.77 -13.01 4.03
C THR A 246 -6.69 -11.48 4.16
N PRO A 247 -6.48 -10.72 3.06
CA PRO A 247 -6.29 -9.26 3.12
C PRO A 247 -7.53 -8.49 3.61
N ASP A 248 -8.71 -9.12 3.67
CA ASP A 248 -9.93 -8.50 4.21
C ASP A 248 -9.99 -8.51 5.75
N GLU A 249 -9.12 -9.27 6.41
CA GLU A 249 -8.97 -9.21 7.85
C GLU A 249 -8.09 -8.01 8.23
N PRO A 250 -8.55 -7.13 9.15
CA PRO A 250 -7.73 -6.02 9.59
C PRO A 250 -6.49 -6.55 10.34
N ALA A 251 -5.31 -6.09 9.94
CA ALA A 251 -4.13 -6.28 10.76
C ALA A 251 -4.15 -5.25 11.89
N ALA A 252 -3.81 -5.68 13.10
CA ALA A 252 -3.71 -4.79 14.25
C ALA A 252 -2.70 -3.66 13.97
N LEU A 253 -3.01 -2.47 14.46
CA LEU A 253 -2.09 -1.33 14.41
C LEU A 253 -1.27 -1.32 15.69
N THR A 254 0.00 -1.71 15.62
CA THR A 254 0.87 -1.83 16.80
C THR A 254 1.96 -0.76 16.77
N LEU A 255 1.84 0.27 17.63
CA LEU A 255 2.87 1.32 17.77
C LEU A 255 4.08 0.86 18.57
N SER A 256 3.91 -0.11 19.49
CA SER A 256 4.99 -0.58 20.39
C SER A 256 6.14 -1.26 19.65
N GLU A 257 5.92 -1.70 18.43
CA GLU A 257 6.94 -2.36 17.59
C GLU A 257 7.81 -1.37 16.82
N ILE A 258 7.52 -0.06 16.88
CA ILE A 258 8.26 0.97 16.14
C ILE A 258 9.23 1.67 17.09
N PRO A 259 10.55 1.43 16.96
CA PRO A 259 11.56 2.11 17.78
C PRO A 259 11.55 3.63 17.53
N TYR A 260 11.78 4.41 18.58
CA TYR A 260 11.91 5.88 18.47
C TYR A 260 13.17 6.30 17.71
N ASP A 261 14.22 5.46 17.77
CA ASP A 261 15.56 5.80 17.25
C ASP A 261 15.69 5.63 15.72
N ASP A 262 14.74 4.93 15.09
CA ASP A 262 14.75 4.67 13.62
C ASP A 262 14.09 5.77 12.78
N LEU A 263 13.64 6.85 13.42
CA LEU A 263 13.00 7.96 12.70
C LEU A 263 14.07 9.00 12.34
N ASP A 264 14.46 9.05 11.08
CA ASP A 264 15.36 10.07 10.55
C ASP A 264 14.63 11.42 10.48
N ILE A 265 14.82 12.23 11.54
CA ILE A 265 14.24 13.58 11.66
C ILE A 265 15.17 14.63 10.98
N GLY A 266 16.28 14.22 10.39
CA GLY A 266 17.30 15.10 9.80
C GLY A 266 16.89 15.81 8.50
N ALA A 267 15.67 15.59 8.00
CA ALA A 267 15.17 16.14 6.75
C ALA A 267 14.03 17.18 6.93
N LEU A 268 13.74 17.64 8.16
CA LEU A 268 12.73 18.67 8.46
C LEU A 268 13.31 20.07 8.40
#